data_f11558e15260501f780d62a6837e626c
#
_entry.id   f11558e15260501f780d62a6837e626c
#
_cell.length_a   1.000
_cell.length_b   1.000
_cell.length_c   1.000
_cell.angle_alpha   90.00
_cell.angle_beta   90.00
_cell.angle_gamma   90.00
#
_symmetry.space_group_name_H-M   'P 1'
#
loop_
_entity.id
_entity.type
_entity.pdbx_description
1 polymer ?
#
loop_
_entity_poly.entity_id
_entity_poly.type
_entity_poly.pdbx_seq_one_letter_code
_entity_poly.pdbx_strand_id
1 'polypeptide(L)' 'MIANDQELRAMLERIRHFQEQVAHLRIAETNPTNFRLSVSGFLAEIDRMQLEVREYLSLHPADPTVAR' A
#
# COMPACT_ATOMS: atom_id res chain seq x y z
N MET A 1 9.24 5.59 4.19
CA MET A 1 8.92 6.92 3.66
C MET A 1 9.34 7.03 2.20
N ILE A 2 8.49 7.61 1.36
CA ILE A 2 8.79 7.77 -0.06
C ILE A 2 9.61 9.04 -0.26
N ALA A 3 10.77 8.89 -0.91
CA ALA A 3 11.71 10.01 -1.06
C ALA A 3 11.68 10.62 -2.47
N ASN A 4 11.20 9.89 -3.46
CA ASN A 4 11.19 10.37 -4.84
C ASN A 4 10.14 9.61 -5.65
N ASP A 5 9.93 10.05 -6.90
CA ASP A 5 8.88 9.47 -7.74
C ASP A 5 9.17 8.02 -8.12
N GLN A 6 10.44 7.64 -8.19
CA GLN A 6 10.77 6.25 -8.48
C GLN A 6 10.33 5.35 -7.32
N GLU A 7 10.55 5.79 -6.09
CA GLU A 7 10.09 5.04 -4.93
C GLU A 7 8.58 5.04 -4.84
N LEU A 8 7.93 6.14 -5.26
CA LEU A 8 6.48 6.18 -5.32
C LEU A 8 5.95 5.08 -6.23
N ARG A 9 6.53 4.93 -7.42
CA ARG A 9 6.08 3.91 -8.37
C ARG A 9 6.29 2.51 -7.80
N ALA A 10 7.41 2.28 -7.13
CA ALA A 10 7.66 0.99 -6.50
C ALA A 10 6.64 0.69 -5.41
N MET A 11 6.26 1.72 -4.64
CA MET A 11 5.25 1.54 -3.59
C MET A 11 3.89 1.24 -4.18
N LEU A 12 3.49 1.93 -5.25
CA LEU A 12 2.21 1.69 -5.91
C LEU A 12 2.16 0.26 -6.46
N GLU A 13 3.26 -0.23 -7.01
CA GLU A 13 3.34 -1.60 -7.51
C GLU A 13 3.19 -2.60 -6.38
N ARG A 14 3.80 -2.33 -5.24
CA ARG A 14 3.69 -3.21 -4.09
C ARG A 14 2.28 -3.23 -3.53
N ILE A 15 1.61 -2.07 -3.47
CA ILE A 15 0.23 -2.00 -3.02
C ILE A 15 -0.64 -2.86 -3.94
N ARG A 16 -0.47 -2.72 -5.26
CA ARG A 16 -1.25 -3.49 -6.21
C ARG A 16 -1.03 -4.99 -6.02
N HIS A 17 0.22 -5.38 -5.82
CA HIS A 17 0.55 -6.79 -5.61
C HIS A 17 -0.16 -7.34 -4.36
N PHE A 18 -0.13 -6.59 -3.26
CA PHE A 18 -0.79 -7.01 -2.04
C PHE A 18 -2.31 -7.07 -2.21
N GLN A 19 -2.88 -6.11 -2.94
CA GLN A 19 -4.32 -6.13 -3.21
C GLN A 19 -4.71 -7.34 -4.04
N GLU A 20 -3.88 -7.73 -5.00
CA GLU A 20 -4.13 -8.93 -5.79
C GLU A 20 -4.05 -10.19 -4.94
N GLN A 21 -3.15 -10.22 -3.96
CA GLN A 21 -3.08 -11.35 -3.04
C GLN A 21 -4.36 -11.48 -2.23
N VAL A 22 -4.87 -10.36 -1.73
CA VAL A 22 -6.13 -10.39 -0.97
C VAL A 22 -7.28 -10.84 -1.87
N ALA A 23 -7.34 -10.32 -3.09
CA ALA A 23 -8.39 -10.70 -4.05
C ALA A 23 -8.33 -12.19 -4.35
N HIS A 24 -7.13 -12.75 -4.47
CA HIS A 24 -6.97 -14.18 -4.70
C HIS A 24 -7.50 -14.99 -3.49
N LEU A 25 -7.17 -14.55 -2.28
CA LEU A 25 -7.61 -15.24 -1.08
C LEU A 25 -9.14 -15.22 -0.93
N ARG A 26 -9.81 -14.18 -1.44
CA ARG A 26 -11.27 -14.13 -1.39
C ARG A 26 -11.90 -15.30 -2.14
N ILE A 27 -11.21 -15.80 -3.14
CA ILE A 27 -11.70 -16.91 -3.96
C ILE A 27 -11.17 -18.24 -3.43
N ALA A 28 -9.89 -18.28 -3.07
CA ALA A 28 -9.23 -19.53 -2.72
C ALA A 28 -9.56 -20.01 -1.31
N GLU A 29 -9.78 -19.09 -0.38
CA GLU A 29 -10.05 -19.46 1.01
C GLU A 29 -11.57 -19.50 1.22
N THR A 30 -12.09 -20.70 1.52
CA THR A 30 -13.53 -20.88 1.67
C THR A 30 -14.04 -20.64 3.08
N ASN A 31 -13.14 -20.61 4.07
CA ASN A 31 -13.53 -20.40 5.47
C ASN A 31 -13.39 -18.91 5.81
N PRO A 32 -14.52 -18.22 6.15
CA PRO A 32 -14.45 -16.77 6.39
C PRO A 32 -13.51 -16.39 7.53
N THR A 33 -13.44 -17.20 8.58
CA THR A 33 -12.55 -16.90 9.71
C THR A 33 -11.09 -16.99 9.27
N ASN A 34 -10.73 -18.05 8.55
CA ASN A 34 -9.38 -18.19 8.02
C ASN A 34 -9.04 -17.08 7.05
N PHE A 35 -10.01 -16.67 6.24
CA PHE A 35 -9.80 -15.56 5.32
C PHE A 35 -9.43 -14.30 6.08
N ARG A 36 -10.23 -13.93 7.09
CA ARG A 36 -9.96 -12.71 7.87
C ARG A 36 -8.59 -12.76 8.54
N LEU A 37 -8.22 -13.92 9.08
CA LEU A 37 -6.91 -14.05 9.70
C LEU A 37 -5.79 -13.91 8.68
N SER A 38 -5.97 -14.50 7.51
CA SER A 38 -4.93 -14.48 6.47
C SER A 38 -4.75 -13.09 5.88
N VAL A 39 -5.83 -12.32 5.69
CA VAL A 39 -5.73 -11.03 5.01
C VAL A 39 -5.45 -9.87 5.96
N SER A 40 -5.62 -10.05 7.27
CA SER A 40 -5.48 -8.91 8.20
C SER A 40 -4.10 -8.26 8.09
N GLY A 41 -3.05 -9.06 7.98
CA GLY A 41 -1.70 -8.53 7.82
C GLY A 41 -1.52 -7.79 6.51
N PHE A 42 -2.05 -8.35 5.41
CA PHE A 42 -1.99 -7.67 4.12
C PHE A 42 -2.73 -6.34 4.15
N LEU A 43 -3.93 -6.32 4.73
CA LEU A 43 -4.73 -5.10 4.75
C LEU A 43 -4.07 -4.02 5.59
N ALA A 44 -3.48 -4.39 6.73
CA ALA A 44 -2.75 -3.43 7.57
C ALA A 44 -1.57 -2.83 6.81
N GLU A 45 -0.85 -3.67 6.06
CA GLU A 45 0.29 -3.21 5.29
C GLU A 45 -0.14 -2.30 4.14
N ILE A 46 -1.25 -2.66 3.47
CA ILE A 46 -1.81 -1.82 2.41
C ILE A 46 -2.18 -0.44 2.98
N ASP A 47 -2.86 -0.42 4.13
CA ASP A 47 -3.25 0.84 4.75
C ASP A 47 -2.02 1.71 5.04
N ARG A 48 -0.97 1.12 5.58
CA ARG A 48 0.26 1.86 5.88
C ARG A 48 0.89 2.42 4.61
N MET A 49 0.99 1.58 3.58
CA MET A 49 1.59 2.01 2.31
C MET A 49 0.77 3.10 1.63
N GLN A 50 -0.56 2.98 1.69
CA GLN A 50 -1.42 4.00 1.09
C GLN A 50 -1.31 5.33 1.82
N LEU A 51 -1.13 5.30 3.12
CA LEU A 51 -0.90 6.52 3.89
C LEU A 51 0.40 7.19 3.45
N GLU A 52 1.46 6.42 3.28
CA GLU A 52 2.74 6.97 2.81
C GLU A 52 2.60 7.59 1.42
N VAL A 53 1.87 6.92 0.53
CA VAL A 53 1.62 7.46 -0.81
C VAL A 53 0.86 8.77 -0.72
N ARG A 54 -0.19 8.81 0.10
CA ARG A 54 -0.98 10.03 0.25
C ARG A 54 -0.15 11.18 0.80
N GLU A 55 0.68 10.90 1.78
CA GLU A 55 1.53 11.92 2.36
C GLU A 55 2.52 12.46 1.33
N TYR A 56 3.12 11.58 0.54
CA TYR A 56 4.03 12.01 -0.48
C TYR A 56 3.33 12.84 -1.56
N LEU A 57 2.16 12.39 -2.01
CA LEU A 57 1.43 13.08 -3.07
C LEU A 57 0.86 14.42 -2.62
N SER A 58 0.74 14.65 -1.33
CA SER A 58 0.26 15.92 -0.82
C SER A 58 1.30 17.03 -0.91
N LEU A 59 2.55 16.68 -1.24
CA LEU A 59 3.66 17.63 -1.28
C LEU A 59 4.02 17.93 -2.72
N HIS A 60 4.19 19.23 -3.03
CA HIS A 60 4.61 19.62 -4.37
C HIS A 60 6.14 19.72 -4.41
N PRO A 61 6.77 19.28 -5.52
CA PRO A 61 8.25 19.32 -5.59
C PRO A 61 8.85 20.69 -5.39
N ALA A 62 8.12 21.75 -5.73
CA ALA A 62 8.60 23.12 -5.58
C ALA A 62 8.36 23.69 -4.18
N ASP A 63 7.67 22.96 -3.30
CA ASP A 63 7.39 23.42 -1.94
C ASP A 63 8.69 23.44 -1.13
N PRO A 64 9.07 24.60 -0.52
CA PRO A 64 10.32 24.67 0.25
C PRO A 64 10.37 23.67 1.42
N THR A 65 9.21 23.28 1.95
CA THR A 65 9.18 22.35 3.09
C THR A 65 9.55 20.94 2.66
N VAL A 66 9.55 20.64 1.38
CA VAL A 66 9.88 19.32 0.84
C VAL A 66 11.36 19.20 0.57
N ALA A 67 12.04 20.29 0.29
CA ALA A 67 13.46 20.30 -0.07
C ALA A 67 14.29 19.88 1.14
N ARG A 68 14.92 18.75 1.09
CA ARG A 68 15.73 18.21 2.19
C ARG A 68 16.91 17.48 1.66
#